data_f775bebe4e921bb0eef38a97398615a5
#
_entry.id   f775bebe4e921bb0eef38a97398615a5
#
_cell.length_a   1.000
_cell.length_b   1.000
_cell.length_c   1.000
_cell.angle_alpha   90.00
_cell.angle_beta   90.00
_cell.angle_gamma   90.00
#
_symmetry.space_group_name_H-M   'P 1'
#
loop_
_entity.id
_entity.type
_entity.pdbx_description
1 polymer ?
#
loop_
_entity_poly.entity_id
_entity_poly.type
_entity_poly.pdbx_seq_one_letter_code
_entity_poly.pdbx_strand_id
1 'polypeptide(L)'
;EFDDPYDLAMVARINGEEWSRGNTGMMDHRFERVLEHLSHNQTIHAGEVFGSGTVPTGCGLEHNRYLSDGDVIELEVEGIGVLKNRIVKPADWRDRRTADRN
;
A
#
# COMPACT_ATOMS: atom_id res chain seq x y z
N GLU A 1 -1.49 8.85 -19.49
CA GLU A 1 -0.96 8.07 -18.99
C GLU A 1 0.50 7.74 -18.89
N PHE A 2 0.89 6.45 -18.92
CA PHE A 2 2.25 6.01 -18.68
C PHE A 2 2.82 5.39 -19.93
N ASP A 3 4.11 5.60 -20.15
CA ASP A 3 4.81 4.91 -21.24
C ASP A 3 4.88 3.41 -20.94
N ASP A 4 5.14 3.05 -19.68
CA ASP A 4 5.21 1.66 -19.25
C ASP A 4 4.69 1.53 -17.81
N PRO A 5 3.50 0.93 -17.60
CA PRO A 5 2.94 0.74 -16.25
C PRO A 5 3.74 -0.25 -15.41
N TYR A 6 4.69 -0.96 -15.98
CA TYR A 6 5.55 -1.91 -15.29
C TYR A 6 6.92 -1.34 -14.96
N ASP A 7 7.07 -0.03 -15.04
CA ASP A 7 8.30 0.67 -14.68
C ASP A 7 7.98 1.97 -13.96
N LEU A 8 7.23 1.86 -12.87
CA LEU A 8 6.87 2.99 -12.03
C LEU A 8 7.53 2.84 -10.67
N ALA A 9 8.26 3.86 -10.25
CA ALA A 9 8.86 3.89 -8.92
C ALA A 9 7.78 4.07 -7.86
N MET A 10 7.91 3.35 -6.77
CA MET A 10 6.99 3.38 -5.62
C MET A 10 7.81 3.62 -4.36
N VAL A 11 7.44 4.64 -3.59
CA VAL A 11 8.19 5.04 -2.41
C VAL A 11 7.27 5.21 -1.21
N ALA A 12 7.69 4.69 -0.07
CA ALA A 12 7.03 4.94 1.21
C ALA A 12 7.96 5.78 2.08
N ARG A 13 7.47 6.92 2.56
CA ARG A 13 8.22 7.82 3.44
C ARG A 13 7.45 8.01 4.75
N ILE A 14 8.20 8.06 5.84
CA ILE A 14 7.66 8.37 7.15
C ILE A 14 8.40 9.61 7.66
N ASN A 15 7.66 10.68 7.92
CA ASN A 15 8.22 11.97 8.36
C ASN A 15 9.32 12.47 7.41
N GLY A 16 9.12 12.25 6.10
CA GLY A 16 10.08 12.67 5.08
C GLY A 16 11.24 11.70 4.85
N GLU A 17 11.38 10.68 5.69
CA GLU A 17 12.44 9.67 5.54
C GLU A 17 11.93 8.49 4.70
N GLU A 18 12.70 8.09 3.71
CA GLU A 18 12.33 6.94 2.88
C GLU A 18 12.53 5.65 3.66
N TRP A 19 11.43 4.91 3.87
CA TRP A 19 11.48 3.61 4.53
C TRP A 19 11.52 2.46 3.55
N SER A 20 10.94 2.65 2.37
CA SER A 20 10.84 1.59 1.39
C SER A 20 10.78 2.18 -0.02
N ARG A 21 11.37 1.44 -0.96
CA ARG A 21 11.33 1.79 -2.37
C ARG A 21 11.14 0.52 -3.19
N GLY A 22 10.31 0.59 -4.21
CA GLY A 22 10.07 -0.51 -5.12
C GLY A 22 9.75 0.00 -6.51
N ASN A 23 9.41 -0.93 -7.37
CA ASN A 23 9.05 -0.62 -8.75
C ASN A 23 7.97 -1.60 -9.19
N THR A 24 7.02 -1.15 -9.99
CA THR A 24 5.96 -2.03 -10.49
C THR A 24 6.50 -3.19 -11.31
N GLY A 25 7.71 -3.06 -11.85
CA GLY A 25 8.38 -4.14 -12.57
C GLY A 25 8.77 -5.34 -11.70
N MET A 26 8.71 -5.19 -10.38
CA MET A 26 9.04 -6.26 -9.43
C MET A 26 7.87 -7.23 -9.22
N MET A 27 6.69 -6.95 -9.75
CA MET A 27 5.53 -7.82 -9.55
C MET A 27 5.72 -9.15 -10.29
N ASP A 28 5.31 -10.25 -9.64
CA ASP A 28 5.46 -11.59 -10.21
C ASP A 28 4.53 -11.82 -11.40
N HIS A 29 3.32 -11.30 -11.33
CA HIS A 29 2.30 -11.46 -12.37
C HIS A 29 1.85 -10.09 -12.85
N ARG A 30 1.88 -9.89 -14.17
CA ARG A 30 1.42 -8.65 -14.78
C ARG A 30 -0.11 -8.53 -14.65
N PHE A 31 -0.61 -7.31 -14.80
CA PHE A 31 -2.05 -7.04 -14.68
C PHE A 31 -2.89 -7.88 -15.63
N GLU A 32 -2.43 -8.09 -16.86
CA GLU A 32 -3.13 -8.92 -17.84
C GLU A 32 -3.32 -10.34 -17.33
N ARG A 33 -2.29 -10.89 -16.67
CA ARG A 33 -2.34 -12.23 -16.12
C ARG A 33 -3.33 -12.32 -14.95
N VAL A 34 -3.35 -11.29 -14.11
CA VAL A 34 -4.28 -11.22 -12.98
C VAL A 34 -5.71 -11.17 -13.51
N LEU A 35 -5.99 -10.34 -14.51
CA LEU A 35 -7.30 -10.23 -15.12
C LEU A 35 -7.73 -11.53 -15.78
N GLU A 36 -6.82 -12.20 -16.49
CA GLU A 36 -7.07 -13.51 -17.09
C GLU A 36 -7.50 -14.53 -16.04
N HIS A 37 -6.75 -14.60 -14.95
CA HIS A 37 -7.03 -15.52 -13.86
C HIS A 37 -8.40 -15.24 -13.22
N LEU A 38 -8.68 -13.98 -12.91
CA LEU A 38 -9.93 -13.60 -12.24
C LEU A 38 -11.15 -13.80 -13.13
N SER A 39 -11.00 -13.65 -14.45
CA SER A 39 -12.11 -13.78 -15.39
C SER A 39 -12.52 -15.23 -15.68
N HIS A 40 -11.74 -16.21 -15.22
CA HIS A 40 -12.05 -17.62 -15.49
C HIS A 40 -13.39 -18.05 -14.94
N ASN A 41 -13.74 -17.60 -13.73
CA ASN A 41 -14.95 -18.06 -13.05
C ASN A 41 -15.95 -16.95 -12.76
N GLN A 42 -15.68 -15.74 -13.22
CA GLN A 42 -16.58 -14.61 -12.99
C GLN A 42 -16.42 -13.53 -14.06
N THR A 43 -17.47 -12.79 -14.28
CA THR A 43 -17.46 -11.66 -15.21
C THR A 43 -16.81 -10.46 -14.52
N ILE A 44 -15.89 -9.82 -15.23
CA ILE A 44 -15.27 -8.59 -14.77
C ILE A 44 -15.98 -7.42 -15.43
N HIS A 45 -16.43 -6.45 -14.62
CA HIS A 45 -17.15 -5.29 -15.09
C HIS A 45 -16.27 -4.04 -15.06
N ALA A 46 -16.59 -3.10 -15.95
CA ALA A 46 -15.92 -1.80 -15.96
C ALA A 46 -16.14 -1.10 -14.61
N GLY A 47 -15.09 -0.47 -14.09
CA GLY A 47 -15.16 0.24 -12.82
C GLY A 47 -14.81 -0.60 -11.59
N GLU A 48 -14.61 -1.89 -11.75
CA GLU A 48 -14.18 -2.74 -10.63
C GLU A 48 -12.73 -2.42 -10.24
N VAL A 49 -12.43 -2.56 -8.95
CA VAL A 49 -11.09 -2.31 -8.41
C VAL A 49 -10.48 -3.62 -7.92
N PHE A 50 -9.24 -3.87 -8.29
CA PHE A 50 -8.52 -5.07 -7.89
C PHE A 50 -7.24 -4.71 -7.14
N GLY A 51 -7.00 -5.37 -6.01
CA GLY A 51 -5.74 -5.25 -5.30
C GLY A 51 -4.75 -6.25 -5.86
N SER A 52 -3.65 -5.76 -6.42
CA SER A 52 -2.64 -6.61 -7.06
C SER A 52 -1.53 -7.08 -6.13
N GLY A 53 -1.66 -6.78 -4.83
CA GLY A 53 -0.66 -7.15 -3.84
C GLY A 53 0.21 -5.96 -3.43
N THR A 54 1.15 -6.23 -2.55
CA THR A 54 1.99 -5.18 -1.96
C THR A 54 3.42 -5.25 -2.46
N VAL A 55 4.11 -4.10 -2.39
CA VAL A 55 5.54 -4.05 -2.70
C VAL A 55 6.32 -4.78 -1.59
N PRO A 56 7.25 -5.69 -1.95
CA PRO A 56 8.13 -6.30 -0.95
C PRO A 56 8.87 -5.22 -0.15
N THR A 57 9.02 -5.43 1.14
CA THR A 57 9.59 -4.48 2.11
C THR A 57 8.79 -3.19 2.28
N GLY A 58 7.58 -3.13 1.74
CA GLY A 58 6.71 -1.95 1.88
C GLY A 58 6.03 -1.84 3.23
N CYS A 59 6.01 -2.91 4.02
CA CYS A 59 5.40 -2.91 5.34
C CYS A 59 6.45 -2.67 6.42
N GLY A 60 6.18 -1.76 7.37
CA GLY A 60 7.10 -1.48 8.46
C GLY A 60 7.44 -2.71 9.31
N LEU A 61 6.51 -3.67 9.38
CA LEU A 61 6.72 -4.90 10.12
C LEU A 61 7.90 -5.71 9.56
N GLU A 62 8.11 -5.67 8.25
CA GLU A 62 9.23 -6.36 7.60
C GLU A 62 10.59 -5.78 8.00
N HIS A 63 10.61 -4.53 8.46
CA HIS A 63 11.81 -3.83 8.91
C HIS A 63 11.90 -3.75 10.43
N ASN A 64 10.95 -4.40 11.13
CA ASN A 64 10.79 -4.27 12.58
C ASN A 64 10.66 -2.81 13.00
N ARG A 65 9.96 -2.01 12.17
CA ARG A 65 9.68 -0.60 12.41
C ARG A 65 8.17 -0.42 12.60
N TYR A 66 7.81 0.38 13.59
CA TYR A 66 6.42 0.64 13.93
C TYR A 66 6.14 2.12 13.89
N LEU A 67 4.92 2.47 13.51
CA LEU A 67 4.49 3.86 13.44
C LEU A 67 4.10 4.34 14.84
N SER A 68 4.33 5.63 15.07
CA SER A 68 3.97 6.29 16.31
C SER A 68 2.91 7.35 16.06
N ASP A 69 2.23 7.75 17.13
CA ASP A 69 1.25 8.84 17.07
C ASP A 69 1.92 10.11 16.51
N GLY A 70 1.29 10.72 15.55
CA GLY A 70 1.79 11.93 14.92
C GLY A 70 2.67 11.71 13.69
N ASP A 71 3.05 10.46 13.41
CA ASP A 71 3.85 10.17 12.21
C ASP A 71 3.06 10.50 10.95
N VAL A 72 3.76 11.06 9.96
CA VAL A 72 3.19 11.38 8.65
C VAL A 72 3.68 10.36 7.64
N ILE A 73 2.73 9.65 7.02
CA ILE A 73 3.02 8.65 5.99
C ILE A 73 2.78 9.26 4.62
N GLU A 74 3.72 9.08 3.73
CA GLU A 74 3.56 9.42 2.33
C GLU A 74 3.84 8.20 1.47
N LEU A 75 2.88 7.85 0.62
CA LEU A 75 3.01 6.77 -0.34
C LEU A 75 2.95 7.39 -1.72
N GLU A 76 4.03 7.24 -2.46
CA GLU A 76 4.15 7.85 -3.79
C GLU A 76 4.30 6.78 -4.86
N VAL A 77 3.53 6.94 -5.95
CA VAL A 77 3.72 6.16 -7.17
C VAL A 77 3.99 7.16 -8.28
N GLU A 78 5.11 6.96 -8.97
CA GLU A 78 5.54 7.82 -10.07
C GLU A 78 4.41 8.00 -11.09
N GLY A 79 4.14 9.25 -11.45
CA GLY A 79 3.10 9.57 -12.42
C GLY A 79 1.67 9.54 -11.92
N ILE A 80 1.42 8.98 -10.73
CA ILE A 80 0.08 8.95 -10.13
C ILE A 80 -0.07 10.04 -9.07
N GLY A 81 0.88 10.13 -8.14
CA GLY A 81 0.85 11.14 -7.10
C GLY A 81 1.29 10.63 -5.75
N VAL A 82 0.98 11.42 -4.73
CA VAL A 82 1.36 11.13 -3.35
C VAL A 82 0.11 11.05 -2.48
N LEU A 83 -0.07 9.94 -1.80
CA LEU A 83 -1.09 9.80 -0.76
C LEU A 83 -0.43 10.09 0.58
N LYS A 84 -0.97 11.07 1.31
CA LYS A 84 -0.39 11.53 2.57
C LYS A 84 -1.40 11.43 3.69
N ASN A 85 -1.01 10.81 4.79
CA ASN A 85 -1.84 10.64 5.96
C ASN A 85 -1.03 10.80 7.23
N ARG A 86 -1.71 11.20 8.32
CA ARG A 86 -1.10 11.30 9.64
C ARG A 86 -1.64 10.18 10.54
N ILE A 87 -0.76 9.54 11.28
CA ILE A 87 -1.15 8.53 12.26
C ILE A 87 -1.67 9.26 13.49
N VAL A 88 -2.85 8.88 13.93
CA VAL A 88 -3.48 9.44 15.13
C VAL A 88 -3.87 8.30 16.05
N LYS A 89 -3.45 8.42 17.31
CA LYS A 89 -3.81 7.48 18.35
C LYS A 89 -5.01 8.05 19.11
N PRO A 90 -6.17 7.39 19.09
CA PRO A 90 -7.34 7.88 19.83
C PRO A 90 -7.03 7.98 21.33
N ALA A 91 -7.58 8.99 21.98
CA ALA A 91 -7.34 9.20 23.40
C ALA A 91 -7.79 8.02 24.26
N ASP A 92 -8.82 7.30 23.81
CA ASP A 92 -9.43 6.18 24.52
C ASP A 92 -9.04 4.79 24.02
N TRP A 93 -8.02 4.71 23.14
CA TRP A 93 -7.70 3.45 22.47
C TRP A 93 -7.32 2.32 23.44
N ARG A 94 -6.69 2.67 24.56
CA ARG A 94 -6.33 1.68 25.59
C ARG A 94 -7.55 1.14 26.29
N ASP A 95 -8.48 2.04 26.56
CA ASP A 95 -9.72 1.65 27.22
C ASP A 95 -10.54 0.71 26.36
N ARG A 96 -10.58 1.00 25.04
CA ARG A 96 -11.24 0.12 24.08
C ARG A 96 -10.60 -1.28 24.06
N ARG A 97 -9.27 -1.34 24.07
CA ARG A 97 -8.56 -2.62 24.08
C ARG A 97 -8.82 -3.41 25.36
N THR A 98 -8.88 -2.73 26.47
CA THR A 98 -9.18 -3.36 27.75
C THR A 98 -10.61 -3.86 27.79
N ALA A 99 -11.55 -3.09 27.27
CA ALA A 99 -12.97 -3.49 27.20
C ALA A 99 -13.14 -4.71 26.28
N ASP A 100 -12.44 -4.78 25.18
CA ASP A 100 -12.52 -5.89 24.23
C ASP A 100 -11.99 -7.21 24.82
N ARG A 101 -11.16 -7.15 25.86
CA ARG A 101 -10.61 -8.33 26.50
C ARG A 101 -11.51 -8.92 27.58
N ASN A 102 -12.48 -8.17 27.99
CA ASN A 102 -13.45 -8.59 28.99
C ASN A 102 -14.74 -9.08 28.36
#